data_4db91f322605e70e37a21c2349a9f5f5
#
_entry.id   4db91f322605e70e37a21c2349a9f5f5
#
_cell.length_a   1.000
_cell.length_b   1.000
_cell.length_c   1.000
_cell.angle_alpha   90.00
_cell.angle_beta   90.00
_cell.angle_gamma   90.00
#
_symmetry.space_group_name_H-M   'P 1'
#
loop_
_entity.id
_entity.type
_entity.pdbx_description
1 polymer ?
#
loop_
_entity_poly.entity_id
_entity_poly.type
_entity_poly.pdbx_seq_one_letter_code
_entity_poly.pdbx_strand_id
1 'polypeptide(L)'
;MGRSSACLYPAAATNLPSVGAYSAPSIERIVALAPTHVLMTYLSDPSMSNRLERLGIRVLQFPCERLADYAPMRARLAALCGLVPRRMLAVVQREPMIVAGKETLPDDVFDEVGCVNAVTNRKGYFVLSPEARVKLAPDGEVDFSMDYDLTRLGPKLPAAIAELRRKLEAAGTAAPHMESRHLGGSGTAAGGSQLAATANMGGSRSRATATGGTPVVPVADALFWLRLWRVLAGLLVGASLGLAGAVLQTVLRNPLADPFVLGLSGGASLAAAAVLATGLAAFGAFVLPTASFFGAVVALLVVAAVARAAGGGPVTLILSGVVMGGITSSLLMLILTFSESRALQSVTWWMMGNLSSAEPVQLAVTGTCAGVAAVVLLAQARKLNALVLGADLARTLGVRTERVVPLVLGAASLATAAAVSLAGVIGFVGLIVPHAVRRLVGSNHRALLPLSALGGGVFLVACDQTGRLFGEVEVPAGVITALAGGPFFLYLLIRHARNKK
;
A
#
# COMPACT_ATOMS: atom_id res chain seq x y z
N MET A 1 14.43 -13.22 6.03
CA MET A 1 14.46 -12.29 4.90
C MET A 1 13.26 -12.53 4.00
N GLY A 2 12.75 -11.49 3.34
CA GLY A 2 11.66 -11.57 2.37
C GLY A 2 11.92 -10.64 1.19
N ARG A 3 11.20 -10.83 0.09
CA ARG A 3 11.31 -10.03 -1.13
C ARG A 3 9.96 -9.54 -1.63
N SER A 4 9.93 -8.51 -2.46
CA SER A 4 8.73 -8.19 -3.25
C SER A 4 8.54 -9.23 -4.37
N SER A 5 7.32 -9.40 -4.86
CA SER A 5 7.04 -10.32 -5.98
C SER A 5 7.77 -9.95 -7.27
N ALA A 6 8.10 -8.65 -7.45
CA ALA A 6 8.84 -8.15 -8.60
C ALA A 6 10.37 -8.35 -8.52
N CYS A 7 10.91 -8.81 -7.39
CA CYS A 7 12.35 -9.03 -7.21
C CYS A 7 12.73 -10.39 -7.82
N LEU A 8 13.20 -10.38 -9.07
CA LEU A 8 13.57 -11.57 -9.84
C LEU A 8 15.08 -11.78 -9.94
N TYR A 9 15.88 -10.81 -9.51
CA TYR A 9 17.33 -10.84 -9.61
C TYR A 9 17.99 -10.44 -8.28
N PRO A 10 19.08 -11.08 -7.84
CA PRO A 10 19.68 -12.28 -8.42
C PRO A 10 18.78 -13.52 -8.26
N ALA A 11 19.00 -14.58 -9.04
CA ALA A 11 18.15 -15.80 -9.01
C ALA A 11 17.94 -16.38 -7.60
N ALA A 12 18.93 -16.27 -6.72
CA ALA A 12 18.86 -16.67 -5.33
C ALA A 12 17.77 -15.90 -4.53
N ALA A 13 17.45 -14.67 -4.91
CA ALA A 13 16.41 -13.87 -4.25
C ALA A 13 15.01 -14.44 -4.50
N THR A 14 14.80 -15.15 -5.61
CA THR A 14 13.49 -15.76 -5.95
C THR A 14 13.07 -16.84 -4.96
N ASN A 15 14.02 -17.43 -4.23
CA ASN A 15 13.77 -18.47 -3.21
C ASN A 15 13.30 -17.85 -1.86
N LEU A 16 13.37 -16.53 -1.70
CA LEU A 16 12.90 -15.87 -0.48
C LEU A 16 11.38 -15.72 -0.51
N PRO A 17 10.71 -15.81 0.64
CA PRO A 17 9.26 -15.62 0.72
C PRO A 17 8.86 -14.22 0.23
N SER A 18 7.80 -14.18 -0.58
CA SER A 18 7.27 -12.94 -1.12
C SER A 18 6.39 -12.23 -0.10
N VAL A 19 6.62 -10.93 0.07
CA VAL A 19 5.79 -10.07 0.93
C VAL A 19 4.71 -9.30 0.15
N GLY A 20 4.51 -9.63 -1.12
CA GLY A 20 3.51 -9.02 -1.98
C GLY A 20 4.09 -8.17 -3.11
N ALA A 21 3.23 -7.46 -3.81
CA ALA A 21 3.62 -6.62 -4.93
C ALA A 21 4.49 -5.45 -4.46
N TYR A 22 5.39 -5.02 -5.32
CA TYR A 22 6.29 -3.88 -5.07
C TYR A 22 5.54 -2.58 -4.70
N SER A 23 4.40 -2.35 -5.33
CA SER A 23 3.55 -1.17 -5.11
C SER A 23 2.55 -1.31 -3.96
N ALA A 24 2.26 -2.54 -3.54
CA ALA A 24 1.33 -2.83 -2.47
C ALA A 24 1.82 -4.06 -1.67
N PRO A 25 2.89 -3.92 -0.89
CA PRO A 25 3.36 -5.00 -0.04
C PRO A 25 2.40 -5.24 1.13
N SER A 26 2.26 -6.49 1.53
CA SER A 26 1.42 -6.88 2.66
C SER A 26 2.15 -6.66 3.97
N ILE A 27 1.63 -5.76 4.81
CA ILE A 27 2.19 -5.50 6.15
C ILE A 27 2.17 -6.77 7.00
N GLU A 28 1.12 -7.58 6.89
CA GLU A 28 1.00 -8.82 7.67
C GLU A 28 2.11 -9.83 7.31
N ARG A 29 2.42 -9.97 6.02
CA ARG A 29 3.52 -10.83 5.56
C ARG A 29 4.88 -10.30 5.96
N ILE A 30 5.07 -8.98 5.95
CA ILE A 30 6.30 -8.35 6.44
C ILE A 30 6.47 -8.65 7.92
N VAL A 31 5.45 -8.41 8.75
CA VAL A 31 5.48 -8.64 10.20
C VAL A 31 5.68 -10.12 10.53
N ALA A 32 5.05 -11.03 9.77
CA ALA A 32 5.20 -12.47 9.94
C ALA A 32 6.65 -12.97 9.77
N LEU A 33 7.46 -12.25 8.98
CA LEU A 33 8.89 -12.56 8.81
C LEU A 33 9.77 -12.01 9.93
N ALA A 34 9.19 -11.27 10.90
CA ALA A 34 9.89 -10.63 12.02
C ALA A 34 11.19 -9.91 11.60
N PRO A 35 11.17 -9.00 10.61
CA PRO A 35 12.38 -8.35 10.15
C PRO A 35 12.82 -7.30 11.15
N THR A 36 14.14 -7.10 11.29
CA THR A 36 14.70 -5.97 12.03
C THR A 36 14.68 -4.68 11.20
N HIS A 37 14.81 -4.82 9.89
CA HIS A 37 14.85 -3.71 8.93
C HIS A 37 14.02 -4.04 7.71
N VAL A 38 13.33 -3.04 7.18
CA VAL A 38 12.62 -3.11 5.88
C VAL A 38 13.22 -2.06 4.96
N LEU A 39 13.66 -2.51 3.79
CA LEU A 39 14.18 -1.63 2.74
C LEU A 39 13.01 -1.24 1.82
N MET A 40 12.74 0.04 1.71
CA MET A 40 11.67 0.56 0.87
C MET A 40 12.21 1.61 -0.08
N THR A 41 11.64 1.67 -1.27
CA THR A 41 11.85 2.78 -2.18
C THR A 41 10.75 3.82 -2.01
N TYR A 42 10.87 5.00 -2.61
CA TYR A 42 9.87 6.07 -2.53
C TYR A 42 8.49 5.72 -3.09
N LEU A 43 8.36 4.59 -3.79
CA LEU A 43 7.09 4.13 -4.38
C LEU A 43 6.10 3.55 -3.38
N SER A 44 6.51 3.37 -2.14
CA SER A 44 5.66 2.80 -1.11
C SER A 44 4.84 3.89 -0.42
N ASP A 45 3.61 3.53 -0.05
CA ASP A 45 2.71 4.40 0.70
C ASP A 45 3.41 4.95 1.96
N PRO A 46 3.51 6.28 2.16
CA PRO A 46 4.11 6.87 3.35
C PRO A 46 3.46 6.40 4.66
N SER A 47 2.17 6.07 4.63
CA SER A 47 1.46 5.52 5.79
C SER A 47 2.02 4.17 6.22
N MET A 48 2.53 3.38 5.29
CA MET A 48 3.12 2.08 5.57
C MET A 48 4.41 2.18 6.37
N SER A 49 5.30 3.14 6.05
CA SER A 49 6.53 3.39 6.81
C SER A 49 6.21 3.66 8.27
N ASN A 50 5.27 4.60 8.52
CA ASN A 50 4.85 4.96 9.88
C ASN A 50 4.25 3.78 10.65
N ARG A 51 3.53 2.89 9.96
CA ARG A 51 2.93 1.69 10.60
C ARG A 51 3.97 0.66 10.96
N LEU A 52 4.95 0.40 10.09
CA LEU A 52 6.06 -0.52 10.37
C LEU A 52 6.94 0.01 11.51
N GLU A 53 7.20 1.30 11.57
CA GLU A 53 7.97 1.94 12.64
C GLU A 53 7.26 1.84 13.99
N ARG A 54 5.93 2.01 14.04
CA ARG A 54 5.13 1.79 15.26
C ARG A 54 5.19 0.35 15.76
N LEU A 55 5.42 -0.61 14.86
CA LEU A 55 5.62 -2.03 15.21
C LEU A 55 7.09 -2.35 15.61
N GLY A 56 7.94 -1.33 15.74
CA GLY A 56 9.34 -1.49 16.12
C GLY A 56 10.26 -1.95 14.98
N ILE A 57 9.77 -1.96 13.74
CA ILE A 57 10.53 -2.34 12.56
C ILE A 57 11.17 -1.09 11.96
N ARG A 58 12.50 -1.07 11.84
CA ARG A 58 13.20 0.06 11.22
C ARG A 58 12.98 0.08 9.73
N VAL A 59 12.50 1.21 9.21
CA VAL A 59 12.28 1.41 7.76
C VAL A 59 13.43 2.24 7.21
N LEU A 60 14.05 1.75 6.16
CA LEU A 60 15.11 2.41 5.43
C LEU A 60 14.60 2.75 4.04
N GLN A 61 14.41 4.04 3.78
CA GLN A 61 14.00 4.54 2.49
C GLN A 61 15.24 4.90 1.65
N PHE A 62 15.27 4.39 0.42
CA PHE A 62 16.32 4.68 -0.53
C PHE A 62 15.72 5.30 -1.79
N PRO A 63 16.10 6.54 -2.15
CA PRO A 63 15.82 7.07 -3.47
C PRO A 63 16.72 6.35 -4.47
N CYS A 64 16.17 5.50 -5.32
CA CYS A 64 16.91 4.82 -6.39
C CYS A 64 16.32 5.23 -7.74
N GLU A 65 16.47 6.50 -8.11
CA GLU A 65 15.95 7.05 -9.36
C GLU A 65 17.05 7.27 -10.39
N ARG A 66 18.27 7.50 -9.92
CA ARG A 66 19.45 7.77 -10.76
C ARG A 66 20.58 6.81 -10.41
N LEU A 67 21.45 6.57 -11.35
CA LEU A 67 22.68 5.79 -11.10
C LEU A 67 23.51 6.39 -9.95
N ALA A 68 23.48 7.71 -9.79
CA ALA A 68 24.17 8.40 -8.69
C ALA A 68 23.64 8.00 -7.30
N ASP A 69 22.41 7.54 -7.18
CA ASP A 69 21.82 7.13 -5.91
C ASP A 69 22.29 5.73 -5.45
N TYR A 70 22.82 4.95 -6.40
CA TYR A 70 23.19 3.55 -6.18
C TYR A 70 24.41 3.40 -5.24
N ALA A 71 25.46 4.19 -5.42
CA ALA A 71 26.67 4.10 -4.61
C ALA A 71 26.43 4.49 -3.13
N PRO A 72 25.72 5.58 -2.79
CA PRO A 72 25.35 5.91 -1.41
C PRO A 72 24.45 4.86 -0.76
N MET A 73 23.49 4.30 -1.53
CA MET A 73 22.62 3.22 -1.04
C MET A 73 23.45 1.99 -0.67
N ARG A 74 24.33 1.55 -1.57
CA ARG A 74 25.19 0.39 -1.34
C ARG A 74 26.09 0.57 -0.12
N ALA A 75 26.70 1.74 0.04
CA ALA A 75 27.55 2.06 1.20
C ALA A 75 26.75 1.98 2.52
N ARG A 76 25.52 2.52 2.53
CA ARG A 76 24.65 2.46 3.70
C ARG A 76 24.20 1.04 4.04
N LEU A 77 23.88 0.24 3.03
CA LEU A 77 23.53 -1.18 3.22
C LEU A 77 24.73 -1.99 3.72
N ALA A 78 25.92 -1.77 3.17
CA ALA A 78 27.15 -2.41 3.62
C ALA A 78 27.43 -2.11 5.11
N ALA A 79 27.28 -0.86 5.53
CA ALA A 79 27.44 -0.45 6.92
C ALA A 79 26.43 -1.16 7.86
N LEU A 80 25.16 -1.30 7.43
CA LEU A 80 24.13 -2.00 8.19
C LEU A 80 24.39 -3.51 8.33
N CYS A 81 25.01 -4.11 7.31
CA CYS A 81 25.40 -5.52 7.33
C CYS A 81 26.75 -5.75 8.05
N GLY A 82 27.38 -4.70 8.61
CA GLY A 82 28.71 -4.79 9.22
C GLY A 82 29.83 -5.03 8.19
N LEU A 83 29.54 -4.81 6.89
CA LEU A 83 30.49 -4.89 5.83
C LEU A 83 31.22 -3.54 5.73
N VAL A 84 32.44 -3.48 6.25
CA VAL A 84 33.29 -2.29 6.10
C VAL A 84 33.95 -2.37 4.73
N PRO A 85 33.68 -1.41 3.80
CA PRO A 85 34.38 -1.40 2.53
C PRO A 85 35.88 -1.22 2.74
N ARG A 86 36.69 -2.08 2.12
CA ARG A 86 38.15 -2.01 2.24
C ARG A 86 38.70 -0.78 1.53
N ARG A 87 39.67 -0.14 2.15
CA ARG A 87 40.38 1.02 1.57
C ARG A 87 41.51 0.52 0.69
N MET A 88 41.36 0.70 -0.62
CA MET A 88 42.31 0.23 -1.63
C MET A 88 43.09 1.42 -2.21
N LEU A 89 44.34 1.22 -2.48
CA LEU A 89 45.18 2.19 -3.18
C LEU A 89 45.28 1.80 -4.65
N ALA A 90 44.91 2.70 -5.54
CA ALA A 90 45.04 2.50 -7.01
C ALA A 90 46.43 2.95 -7.45
N VAL A 91 47.30 2.03 -7.76
CA VAL A 91 48.65 2.29 -8.27
C VAL A 91 48.61 2.27 -9.79
N VAL A 92 48.99 3.38 -10.41
CA VAL A 92 49.01 3.53 -11.88
C VAL A 92 50.41 3.37 -12.44
N GLN A 93 51.43 3.68 -11.66
CA GLN A 93 52.84 3.49 -11.99
C GLN A 93 53.63 3.27 -10.69
N ARG A 94 54.60 2.37 -10.69
CA ARG A 94 55.37 2.03 -9.48
C ARG A 94 56.62 2.89 -9.29
N GLU A 95 57.26 3.30 -10.37
CA GLU A 95 58.50 4.11 -10.33
C GLU A 95 58.43 5.25 -11.37
N PRO A 96 58.28 6.53 -10.94
CA PRO A 96 57.88 6.94 -9.59
C PRO A 96 56.47 6.44 -9.25
N MET A 97 56.15 6.26 -7.95
CA MET A 97 54.85 5.77 -7.55
C MET A 97 53.76 6.81 -7.83
N ILE A 98 53.01 6.59 -8.90
CA ILE A 98 51.85 7.41 -9.25
C ILE A 98 50.59 6.67 -8.87
N VAL A 99 49.70 7.35 -8.13
CA VAL A 99 48.43 6.82 -7.65
C VAL A 99 47.27 7.64 -8.17
N ALA A 100 46.12 7.02 -8.28
CA ALA A 100 44.87 7.66 -8.65
C ALA A 100 44.11 8.10 -7.41
N GLY A 101 43.73 9.37 -7.35
CA GLY A 101 42.83 9.95 -6.33
C GLY A 101 41.38 9.96 -6.78
N LYS A 102 40.58 10.82 -6.18
CA LYS A 102 39.17 11.00 -6.51
C LYS A 102 38.95 11.54 -7.92
N GLU A 103 37.77 11.27 -8.48
CA GLU A 103 37.38 11.71 -9.83
C GLU A 103 38.31 11.14 -10.95
N THR A 104 38.71 9.90 -10.80
CA THR A 104 39.50 9.16 -11.78
C THR A 104 38.84 7.83 -12.13
N LEU A 105 39.14 7.28 -13.31
CA LEU A 105 38.61 5.97 -13.72
C LEU A 105 38.90 4.85 -12.68
N PRO A 106 40.11 4.72 -12.10
CA PRO A 106 40.36 3.78 -11.01
C PRO A 106 39.47 4.02 -9.75
N ASP A 107 39.13 5.26 -9.43
CA ASP A 107 38.21 5.58 -8.33
C ASP A 107 36.80 5.06 -8.64
N ASP A 108 36.30 5.30 -9.86
CA ASP A 108 35.00 4.77 -10.33
C ASP A 108 34.98 3.23 -10.34
N VAL A 109 36.10 2.59 -10.75
CA VAL A 109 36.25 1.12 -10.72
C VAL A 109 36.20 0.60 -9.28
N PHE A 110 36.80 1.29 -8.30
CA PHE A 110 36.72 0.90 -6.89
C PHE A 110 35.28 1.00 -6.38
N ASP A 111 34.57 2.05 -6.73
CA ASP A 111 33.15 2.18 -6.38
C ASP A 111 32.32 1.03 -6.97
N GLU A 112 32.60 0.61 -8.21
CA GLU A 112 31.90 -0.48 -8.88
C GLU A 112 32.18 -1.85 -8.23
N VAL A 113 33.43 -2.13 -7.80
CA VAL A 113 33.80 -3.41 -7.15
C VAL A 113 33.53 -3.44 -5.62
N GLY A 114 33.07 -2.33 -5.03
CA GLY A 114 32.70 -2.29 -3.62
C GLY A 114 33.85 -1.95 -2.67
N CYS A 115 34.93 -1.37 -3.18
CA CYS A 115 36.06 -0.85 -2.42
C CYS A 115 35.95 0.68 -2.28
N VAL A 116 36.73 1.25 -1.39
CA VAL A 116 36.88 2.71 -1.25
C VAL A 116 38.32 3.10 -1.55
N ASN A 117 38.49 4.16 -2.34
CA ASN A 117 39.84 4.68 -2.61
C ASN A 117 40.48 5.17 -1.29
N ALA A 118 41.67 4.71 -0.99
CA ALA A 118 42.41 5.15 0.18
C ALA A 118 42.74 6.64 0.13
N VAL A 119 42.85 7.21 -1.07
CA VAL A 119 43.04 8.65 -1.30
C VAL A 119 41.70 9.34 -1.39
N THR A 120 41.27 9.99 -0.30
CA THR A 120 39.96 10.67 -0.21
C THR A 120 40.02 12.18 -0.41
N ASN A 121 41.22 12.78 -0.26
CA ASN A 121 41.43 14.23 -0.15
C ASN A 121 42.13 14.85 -1.38
N ARG A 122 42.45 14.07 -2.40
CA ARG A 122 43.09 14.55 -3.64
C ARG A 122 42.37 14.01 -4.88
N LYS A 123 42.29 14.85 -5.91
CA LYS A 123 41.72 14.52 -7.21
C LYS A 123 42.84 14.26 -8.24
N GLY A 124 42.53 13.44 -9.26
CA GLY A 124 43.45 13.16 -10.36
C GLY A 124 44.60 12.25 -9.97
N TYR A 125 45.62 12.23 -10.83
CA TYR A 125 46.81 11.40 -10.68
C TYR A 125 47.96 12.21 -10.11
N PHE A 126 48.67 11.64 -9.12
CA PHE A 126 49.81 12.33 -8.50
C PHE A 126 50.84 11.35 -7.95
N VAL A 127 52.06 11.85 -7.77
CA VAL A 127 53.16 11.07 -7.18
C VAL A 127 52.96 10.96 -5.68
N LEU A 128 52.96 9.74 -5.15
CA LEU A 128 52.83 9.43 -3.75
C LEU A 128 54.20 9.14 -3.13
N SER A 129 54.55 9.87 -2.06
CA SER A 129 55.79 9.57 -1.30
C SER A 129 55.64 8.33 -0.44
N PRO A 130 56.72 7.60 -0.13
CA PRO A 130 56.68 6.44 0.75
C PRO A 130 56.09 6.74 2.10
N GLU A 131 56.38 7.91 2.67
CA GLU A 131 55.85 8.33 3.97
C GLU A 131 54.35 8.59 3.90
N ALA A 132 53.85 9.18 2.82
CA ALA A 132 52.45 9.43 2.62
C ALA A 132 51.65 8.11 2.44
N ARG A 133 52.27 7.10 1.75
CA ARG A 133 51.70 5.76 1.66
C ARG A 133 51.49 5.10 3.02
N VAL A 134 52.50 5.17 3.91
CA VAL A 134 52.38 4.62 5.26
C VAL A 134 51.28 5.33 6.04
N LYS A 135 51.15 6.65 5.92
CA LYS A 135 50.09 7.42 6.58
C LYS A 135 48.67 7.11 6.06
N LEU A 136 48.53 6.78 4.77
CA LEU A 136 47.25 6.41 4.19
C LEU A 136 46.76 5.06 4.70
N ALA A 137 47.68 4.16 5.10
CA ALA A 137 47.39 2.81 5.61
C ALA A 137 46.27 2.11 4.80
N PRO A 138 46.47 1.86 3.51
CA PRO A 138 45.50 1.15 2.70
C PRO A 138 45.42 -0.31 3.14
N ASP A 139 44.21 -0.91 3.04
CA ASP A 139 44.01 -2.34 3.32
C ASP A 139 44.61 -3.23 2.21
N GLY A 140 44.85 -2.66 1.02
CA GLY A 140 45.47 -3.32 -0.10
C GLY A 140 45.78 -2.36 -1.24
N GLU A 141 46.46 -2.87 -2.28
CA GLU A 141 46.82 -2.12 -3.48
C GLU A 141 46.30 -2.85 -4.72
N VAL A 142 45.80 -2.11 -5.68
CA VAL A 142 45.46 -2.61 -7.03
C VAL A 142 46.36 -1.91 -8.03
N ASP A 143 47.09 -2.71 -8.80
CA ASP A 143 48.02 -2.22 -9.81
C ASP A 143 47.32 -2.07 -11.16
N PHE A 144 47.01 -0.85 -11.52
CA PHE A 144 46.38 -0.50 -12.81
C PHE A 144 47.41 -0.34 -13.96
N SER A 145 48.72 -0.37 -13.64
CA SER A 145 49.76 -0.19 -14.65
C SER A 145 49.87 -1.34 -15.67
N MET A 146 49.48 -2.54 -15.22
CA MET A 146 49.55 -3.78 -16.00
C MET A 146 48.23 -4.18 -16.69
N ASP A 147 47.11 -3.54 -16.31
CA ASP A 147 45.81 -3.92 -16.82
C ASP A 147 45.26 -2.85 -17.77
N TYR A 148 45.56 -3.02 -19.06
CA TYR A 148 45.19 -2.08 -20.12
C TYR A 148 43.66 -1.92 -20.27
N ASP A 149 42.89 -2.96 -19.95
CA ASP A 149 41.44 -2.96 -20.09
C ASP A 149 40.75 -2.23 -18.92
N LEU A 150 41.43 -2.10 -17.75
CA LEU A 150 40.95 -1.31 -16.60
C LEU A 150 41.32 0.18 -16.68
N THR A 151 42.22 0.56 -17.57
CA THR A 151 42.70 1.96 -17.67
C THR A 151 42.03 2.74 -18.81
N ARG A 152 41.18 2.10 -19.63
CA ARG A 152 40.50 2.71 -20.77
C ARG A 152 39.00 2.44 -20.76
N LEU A 153 38.24 3.48 -21.12
CA LEU A 153 36.82 3.35 -21.41
C LEU A 153 36.61 2.63 -22.72
N GLY A 154 36.31 1.34 -22.71
CA GLY A 154 36.09 0.51 -23.87
C GLY A 154 35.15 -0.65 -23.63
N PRO A 155 34.76 -1.40 -24.69
CA PRO A 155 33.76 -2.48 -24.57
C PRO A 155 34.22 -3.64 -23.70
N LYS A 156 35.53 -3.75 -23.39
CA LYS A 156 36.07 -4.78 -22.49
C LYS A 156 36.10 -4.39 -21.01
N LEU A 157 35.90 -3.11 -20.68
CA LEU A 157 35.92 -2.62 -19.30
C LEU A 157 34.96 -3.39 -18.36
N PRO A 158 33.71 -3.71 -18.71
CA PRO A 158 32.84 -4.49 -17.85
C PRO A 158 33.38 -5.88 -17.52
N ALA A 159 34.01 -6.55 -18.48
CA ALA A 159 34.63 -7.86 -18.25
C ALA A 159 35.89 -7.77 -17.37
N ALA A 160 36.71 -6.75 -17.54
CA ALA A 160 37.87 -6.48 -16.69
C ALA A 160 37.49 -6.14 -15.27
N ILE A 161 36.43 -5.35 -15.06
CA ILE A 161 35.85 -5.07 -13.72
C ILE A 161 35.36 -6.35 -13.05
N ALA A 162 34.66 -7.23 -13.79
CA ALA A 162 34.18 -8.51 -13.26
C ALA A 162 35.34 -9.43 -12.86
N GLU A 163 36.44 -9.44 -13.65
CA GLU A 163 37.66 -10.19 -13.34
C GLU A 163 38.38 -9.63 -12.10
N LEU A 164 38.53 -8.31 -12.00
CA LEU A 164 39.11 -7.66 -10.84
C LEU A 164 38.30 -7.98 -9.58
N ARG A 165 36.96 -7.94 -9.67
CA ARG A 165 36.07 -8.29 -8.57
C ARG A 165 36.32 -9.71 -8.11
N ARG A 166 36.38 -10.70 -9.00
CA ARG A 166 36.68 -12.10 -8.66
C ARG A 166 38.04 -12.26 -7.97
N LYS A 167 39.08 -11.55 -8.46
CA LYS A 167 40.42 -11.56 -7.84
C LYS A 167 40.41 -10.99 -6.42
N LEU A 168 39.68 -9.90 -6.20
CA LEU A 168 39.56 -9.27 -4.87
C LEU A 168 38.75 -10.15 -3.90
N GLU A 169 37.71 -10.82 -4.38
CA GLU A 169 36.92 -11.80 -3.58
C GLU A 169 37.80 -13.01 -3.20
N ALA A 170 38.54 -13.57 -4.14
CA ALA A 170 39.44 -14.70 -3.90
C ALA A 170 40.58 -14.36 -2.92
N ALA A 171 41.07 -13.12 -2.97
CA ALA A 171 42.10 -12.61 -2.04
C ALA A 171 41.50 -12.23 -0.65
N GLY A 172 40.20 -12.37 -0.43
CA GLY A 172 39.53 -11.90 0.77
C GLY A 172 39.58 -10.37 0.91
N THR A 173 39.83 -9.64 -0.16
CA THR A 173 40.01 -8.18 -0.18
C THR A 173 38.79 -7.41 -0.65
N ALA A 174 37.77 -8.04 -1.26
CA ALA A 174 36.48 -7.45 -1.59
C ALA A 174 35.43 -7.82 -0.54
N ALA A 175 34.45 -6.94 -0.32
CA ALA A 175 33.28 -7.32 0.42
C ALA A 175 32.61 -8.51 -0.30
N PRO A 176 32.31 -9.61 0.40
CA PRO A 176 31.71 -10.78 -0.24
C PRO A 176 30.41 -10.33 -0.93
N HIS A 177 30.33 -10.57 -2.23
CA HIS A 177 29.04 -10.55 -2.89
C HIS A 177 28.12 -11.48 -2.09
N MET A 178 26.88 -11.08 -1.84
CA MET A 178 25.83 -11.98 -1.37
C MET A 178 25.52 -13.02 -2.49
N GLU A 179 26.52 -13.76 -2.94
CA GLU A 179 26.31 -14.98 -3.67
C GLU A 179 25.92 -16.03 -2.66
N SER A 180 24.69 -16.49 -2.78
CA SER A 180 24.17 -17.63 -2.08
C SER A 180 25.17 -18.77 -2.12
N ARG A 181 25.71 -19.13 -0.95
CA ARG A 181 26.24 -20.49 -0.76
C ARG A 181 25.13 -21.44 -1.12
N HIS A 182 25.27 -22.12 -2.23
CA HIS A 182 24.48 -23.27 -2.60
C HIS A 182 24.53 -24.28 -1.45
N LEU A 183 23.43 -24.42 -0.73
CA LEU A 183 23.08 -25.66 -0.03
C LEU A 183 22.58 -26.64 -1.08
N GLY A 184 23.51 -27.20 -1.84
CA GLY A 184 23.33 -28.29 -2.77
C GLY A 184 24.31 -29.38 -2.41
N GLY A 185 24.03 -30.09 -1.35
CA GLY A 185 24.77 -31.32 -0.99
C GLY A 185 23.99 -32.52 -1.45
N SER A 186 24.36 -33.09 -2.57
CA SER A 186 24.14 -34.52 -2.84
C SER A 186 25.48 -35.20 -2.80
N GLY A 187 25.67 -36.16 -1.88
CA GLY A 187 26.90 -36.93 -1.84
C GLY A 187 26.99 -37.78 -0.59
N THR A 188 26.30 -38.91 -0.60
CA THR A 188 26.63 -40.22 -0.06
C THR A 188 27.70 -40.37 1.04
N ALA A 189 27.21 -40.91 2.16
CA ALA A 189 27.70 -42.00 2.98
C ALA A 189 29.18 -42.08 3.42
N ALA A 190 29.41 -42.10 4.68
CA ALA A 190 29.87 -43.22 5.52
C ALA A 190 30.67 -42.71 6.73
N GLY A 191 30.42 -43.29 7.87
CA GLY A 191 31.39 -43.27 8.98
C GLY A 191 30.91 -42.62 10.27
N GLY A 192 30.20 -43.34 11.03
CA GLY A 192 30.03 -43.69 12.41
C GLY A 192 30.76 -42.87 13.48
N SER A 193 30.07 -42.58 14.47
CA SER A 193 30.14 -42.99 15.88
C SER A 193 29.50 -41.97 16.79
N GLN A 194 28.58 -42.47 17.50
CA GLN A 194 28.04 -42.15 18.81
C GLN A 194 28.87 -41.17 19.66
N LEU A 195 28.16 -40.23 20.25
CA LEU A 195 28.15 -40.09 21.71
C LEU A 195 26.90 -39.30 22.15
N ALA A 196 26.12 -40.00 22.91
CA ALA A 196 24.92 -39.56 23.56
C ALA A 196 25.21 -38.81 24.86
N ALA A 197 24.19 -38.17 25.37
CA ALA A 197 23.95 -37.76 26.77
C ALA A 197 24.61 -36.39 27.11
N THR A 198 23.93 -35.47 27.65
CA THR A 198 22.99 -35.48 28.79
C THR A 198 22.24 -34.16 28.86
N ALA A 199 20.96 -34.28 29.12
CA ALA A 199 20.15 -33.16 29.59
C ALA A 199 20.70 -32.62 30.93
N ASN A 200 20.75 -31.34 31.11
CA ASN A 200 20.49 -30.78 32.41
C ASN A 200 19.80 -29.42 32.32
N MET A 201 18.71 -29.33 33.05
CA MET A 201 17.93 -28.15 33.34
C MET A 201 18.75 -27.18 34.17
N GLY A 202 18.68 -25.93 33.83
CA GLY A 202 19.26 -24.87 34.66
C GLY A 202 18.76 -23.54 34.15
N GLY A 203 17.60 -23.12 34.66
CA GLY A 203 17.07 -21.78 34.37
C GLY A 203 18.00 -20.69 34.89
N SER A 204 18.42 -19.83 33.99
CA SER A 204 18.77 -18.47 34.39
C SER A 204 18.20 -17.53 33.34
N ARG A 205 17.10 -16.89 33.70
CA ARG A 205 16.61 -15.69 33.06
C ARG A 205 17.68 -14.61 33.21
N SER A 206 18.60 -14.51 32.26
CA SER A 206 19.44 -13.33 32.17
C SER A 206 18.54 -12.19 31.69
N ARG A 207 18.20 -11.29 32.60
CA ARG A 207 17.70 -9.96 32.32
C ARG A 207 18.77 -9.26 31.49
N ALA A 208 18.62 -9.27 30.18
CA ALA A 208 19.30 -8.32 29.32
C ALA A 208 18.71 -6.93 29.65
N THR A 209 19.51 -6.12 30.29
CA THR A 209 19.26 -4.70 30.54
C THR A 209 19.07 -4.01 29.19
N ALA A 210 17.83 -3.62 28.94
CA ALA A 210 17.43 -2.88 27.76
C ALA A 210 18.02 -1.47 27.80
N THR A 211 19.01 -1.21 26.99
CA THR A 211 19.35 0.14 26.55
C THR A 211 18.30 0.58 25.52
N GLY A 212 17.43 1.49 25.94
CA GLY A 212 16.66 2.42 25.09
C GLY A 212 15.95 1.91 23.82
N GLY A 213 15.46 0.67 23.76
CA GLY A 213 14.69 0.16 22.65
C GLY A 213 13.19 0.31 22.93
N THR A 214 12.46 0.90 22.00
CA THR A 214 11.00 0.79 21.94
C THR A 214 10.56 -0.65 22.17
N PRO A 215 9.52 -0.92 22.97
CA PRO A 215 9.06 -2.28 23.26
C PRO A 215 8.68 -2.98 21.94
N VAL A 216 9.40 -4.02 21.58
CA VAL A 216 9.09 -4.85 20.40
C VAL A 216 7.83 -5.64 20.76
N VAL A 217 6.71 -5.28 20.15
CA VAL A 217 5.45 -6.01 20.30
C VAL A 217 5.66 -7.43 19.76
N PRO A 218 5.26 -8.50 20.48
CA PRO A 218 5.34 -9.86 19.98
C PRO A 218 4.66 -9.98 18.61
N VAL A 219 5.28 -10.66 17.66
CA VAL A 219 4.78 -10.77 16.26
C VAL A 219 3.34 -11.29 16.21
N ALA A 220 2.98 -12.22 17.08
CA ALA A 220 1.63 -12.77 17.17
C ALA A 220 0.60 -11.71 17.55
N ASP A 221 0.94 -10.85 18.51
CA ASP A 221 0.06 -9.76 18.96
C ASP A 221 -0.08 -8.67 17.87
N ALA A 222 1.02 -8.32 17.21
CA ALA A 222 1.00 -7.36 16.11
C ALA A 222 0.10 -7.84 14.95
N LEU A 223 0.22 -9.11 14.55
CA LEU A 223 -0.61 -9.72 13.52
C LEU A 223 -2.09 -9.79 13.91
N PHE A 224 -2.37 -10.12 15.17
CA PHE A 224 -3.74 -10.15 15.69
C PHE A 224 -4.40 -8.78 15.57
N TRP A 225 -3.74 -7.71 16.02
CA TRP A 225 -4.28 -6.35 15.95
C TRP A 225 -4.44 -5.86 14.52
N LEU A 226 -3.48 -6.11 13.61
CA LEU A 226 -3.60 -5.77 12.19
C LEU A 226 -4.83 -6.41 11.55
N ARG A 227 -5.06 -7.71 11.81
CA ARG A 227 -6.23 -8.42 11.30
C ARG A 227 -7.52 -7.94 11.90
N LEU A 228 -7.52 -7.66 13.21
CA LEU A 228 -8.70 -7.16 13.91
C LEU A 228 -9.15 -5.81 13.36
N TRP A 229 -8.23 -4.85 13.21
CA TRP A 229 -8.57 -3.52 12.69
C TRP A 229 -9.07 -3.59 11.24
N ARG A 230 -8.51 -4.47 10.42
CA ARG A 230 -8.96 -4.70 9.05
C ARG A 230 -10.37 -5.29 9.00
N VAL A 231 -10.68 -6.28 9.82
CA VAL A 231 -12.03 -6.86 9.93
C VAL A 231 -13.03 -5.82 10.41
N LEU A 232 -12.69 -5.04 11.45
CA LEU A 232 -13.52 -3.95 11.95
C LEU A 232 -13.77 -2.87 10.88
N ALA A 233 -12.76 -2.52 10.10
CA ALA A 233 -12.91 -1.61 8.97
C ALA A 233 -13.88 -2.18 7.92
N GLY A 234 -13.72 -3.45 7.56
CA GLY A 234 -14.63 -4.13 6.63
C GLY A 234 -16.08 -4.17 7.13
N LEU A 235 -16.28 -4.47 8.42
CA LEU A 235 -17.60 -4.44 9.03
C LEU A 235 -18.22 -3.04 9.00
N LEU A 236 -17.44 -2.01 9.38
CA LEU A 236 -17.91 -0.63 9.43
C LEU A 236 -18.24 -0.08 8.03
N VAL A 237 -17.32 -0.24 7.07
CA VAL A 237 -17.50 0.24 5.69
C VAL A 237 -18.65 -0.49 5.02
N GLY A 238 -18.69 -1.81 5.13
CA GLY A 238 -19.76 -2.63 4.54
C GLY A 238 -21.13 -2.31 5.15
N ALA A 239 -21.20 -2.12 6.46
CA ALA A 239 -22.42 -1.70 7.16
C ALA A 239 -22.91 -0.33 6.70
N SER A 240 -22.00 0.63 6.56
CA SER A 240 -22.30 1.98 6.08
C SER A 240 -22.87 1.97 4.67
N LEU A 241 -22.23 1.23 3.75
CA LEU A 241 -22.66 1.11 2.36
C LEU A 241 -23.99 0.34 2.23
N GLY A 242 -24.16 -0.75 2.99
CA GLY A 242 -25.41 -1.52 3.00
C GLY A 242 -26.58 -0.71 3.52
N LEU A 243 -26.38 0.04 4.60
CA LEU A 243 -27.38 0.93 5.16
C LEU A 243 -27.76 2.06 4.19
N ALA A 244 -26.75 2.75 3.62
CA ALA A 244 -26.94 3.83 2.66
C ALA A 244 -27.67 3.33 1.42
N GLY A 245 -27.29 2.16 0.90
CA GLY A 245 -27.94 1.54 -0.25
C GLY A 245 -29.43 1.26 -0.03
N ALA A 246 -29.80 0.70 1.13
CA ALA A 246 -31.20 0.43 1.47
C ALA A 246 -32.06 1.70 1.46
N VAL A 247 -31.52 2.81 1.97
CA VAL A 247 -32.20 4.11 1.99
C VAL A 247 -32.32 4.70 0.60
N LEU A 248 -31.21 4.70 -0.18
CA LEU A 248 -31.19 5.26 -1.53
C LEU A 248 -32.10 4.53 -2.50
N GLN A 249 -32.16 3.19 -2.44
CA GLN A 249 -33.10 2.39 -3.22
C GLN A 249 -34.55 2.79 -2.94
N THR A 250 -34.85 3.16 -1.69
CA THR A 250 -36.19 3.58 -1.28
C THR A 250 -36.53 5.00 -1.74
N VAL A 251 -35.61 5.95 -1.49
CA VAL A 251 -35.84 7.37 -1.83
C VAL A 251 -35.87 7.60 -3.34
N LEU A 252 -34.97 6.93 -4.08
CA LEU A 252 -34.91 7.02 -5.54
C LEU A 252 -35.92 6.11 -6.24
N ARG A 253 -36.66 5.28 -5.46
CA ARG A 253 -37.61 4.28 -5.98
C ARG A 253 -37.00 3.40 -7.07
N ASN A 254 -35.74 3.13 -6.95
CA ASN A 254 -35.00 2.30 -7.86
C ASN A 254 -34.26 1.20 -7.10
N PRO A 255 -34.64 -0.07 -7.24
CA PRO A 255 -33.98 -1.17 -6.53
C PRO A 255 -32.54 -1.40 -6.95
N LEU A 256 -32.11 -0.72 -8.02
CA LEU A 256 -30.76 -0.77 -8.58
C LEU A 256 -29.95 0.48 -8.22
N ALA A 257 -30.45 1.32 -7.31
CA ALA A 257 -29.71 2.49 -6.87
C ALA A 257 -28.53 2.08 -5.95
N ASP A 258 -27.36 2.61 -6.27
CA ASP A 258 -26.11 2.49 -5.51
C ASP A 258 -25.76 3.85 -4.89
N PRO A 259 -25.17 3.93 -3.70
CA PRO A 259 -24.74 5.18 -3.10
C PRO A 259 -23.83 6.06 -3.98
N PHE A 260 -23.09 5.47 -4.87
CA PHE A 260 -22.18 6.17 -5.77
C PHE A 260 -22.86 6.91 -6.94
N VAL A 261 -24.11 6.58 -7.25
CA VAL A 261 -24.87 7.28 -8.30
C VAL A 261 -25.02 8.78 -8.02
N LEU A 262 -24.87 9.22 -6.75
CA LEU A 262 -24.90 10.64 -6.38
C LEU A 262 -23.56 11.38 -6.61
N GLY A 263 -22.61 10.79 -7.31
CA GLY A 263 -21.32 11.41 -7.62
C GLY A 263 -20.28 11.38 -6.48
N LEU A 264 -20.62 10.75 -5.33
CA LEU A 264 -19.77 10.70 -4.15
C LEU A 264 -18.39 10.08 -4.43
N SER A 265 -18.37 8.94 -5.17
CA SER A 265 -17.10 8.28 -5.51
C SER A 265 -16.23 9.13 -6.42
N GLY A 266 -16.82 9.81 -7.41
CA GLY A 266 -16.08 10.68 -8.33
C GLY A 266 -15.43 11.85 -7.60
N GLY A 267 -16.17 12.53 -6.72
CA GLY A 267 -15.65 13.62 -5.90
C GLY A 267 -14.54 13.18 -4.95
N ALA A 268 -14.73 12.03 -4.29
CA ALA A 268 -13.71 11.44 -3.41
C ALA A 268 -12.43 11.08 -4.19
N SER A 269 -12.57 10.43 -5.34
CA SER A 269 -11.45 10.02 -6.18
C SER A 269 -10.68 11.20 -6.75
N LEU A 270 -11.39 12.25 -7.16
CA LEU A 270 -10.75 13.48 -7.66
C LEU A 270 -9.91 14.16 -6.57
N ALA A 271 -10.46 14.30 -5.36
CA ALA A 271 -9.73 14.88 -4.24
C ALA A 271 -8.56 14.00 -3.78
N ALA A 272 -8.74 12.69 -3.74
CA ALA A 272 -7.66 11.74 -3.44
C ALA A 272 -6.53 11.82 -4.48
N ALA A 273 -6.87 11.86 -5.78
CA ALA A 273 -5.90 12.01 -6.85
C ALA A 273 -5.12 13.32 -6.76
N ALA A 274 -5.78 14.43 -6.44
CA ALA A 274 -5.12 15.71 -6.24
C ALA A 274 -4.09 15.66 -5.09
N VAL A 275 -4.47 15.05 -3.96
CA VAL A 275 -3.57 14.88 -2.80
C VAL A 275 -2.38 13.97 -3.12
N LEU A 276 -2.63 12.85 -3.81
CA LEU A 276 -1.57 11.90 -4.17
C LEU A 276 -0.64 12.44 -5.26
N ALA A 277 -1.18 13.14 -6.27
CA ALA A 277 -0.40 13.75 -7.34
C ALA A 277 0.50 14.91 -6.86
N THR A 278 0.04 15.68 -5.88
CA THR A 278 0.82 16.78 -5.30
C THR A 278 1.76 16.36 -4.17
N GLY A 279 1.72 15.09 -3.76
CA GLY A 279 2.53 14.59 -2.64
C GLY A 279 2.05 15.06 -1.25
N LEU A 280 0.91 15.75 -1.15
CA LEU A 280 0.37 16.24 0.12
C LEU A 280 0.05 15.10 1.13
N ALA A 281 -0.12 13.87 0.65
CA ALA A 281 -0.29 12.71 1.51
C ALA A 281 0.87 12.50 2.50
N ALA A 282 2.08 12.98 2.17
CA ALA A 282 3.26 12.89 3.04
C ALA A 282 3.15 13.74 4.33
N PHE A 283 2.28 14.75 4.36
CA PHE A 283 2.10 15.61 5.54
C PHE A 283 1.31 14.96 6.67
N GLY A 284 0.72 13.78 6.47
CA GLY A 284 0.09 13.02 7.55
C GLY A 284 -0.96 12.02 7.10
N ALA A 285 -1.21 11.03 7.94
CA ALA A 285 -2.14 9.93 7.69
C ALA A 285 -3.61 10.35 7.51
N PHE A 286 -3.98 11.55 7.96
CA PHE A 286 -5.34 12.08 7.85
C PHE A 286 -5.59 12.94 6.61
N VAL A 287 -4.55 13.36 5.88
CA VAL A 287 -4.69 14.28 4.73
C VAL A 287 -5.54 13.62 3.63
N LEU A 288 -5.20 12.40 3.25
CA LEU A 288 -5.90 11.67 2.20
C LEU A 288 -7.36 11.32 2.56
N PRO A 289 -7.67 10.73 3.75
CA PRO A 289 -9.04 10.50 4.18
C PRO A 289 -9.87 11.77 4.29
N THR A 290 -9.32 12.84 4.83
CA THR A 290 -10.04 14.11 4.99
C THR A 290 -10.35 14.74 3.64
N ALA A 291 -9.37 14.79 2.73
CA ALA A 291 -9.58 15.34 1.39
C ALA A 291 -10.64 14.55 0.60
N SER A 292 -10.57 13.21 0.61
CA SER A 292 -11.55 12.36 -0.07
C SER A 292 -12.96 12.48 0.53
N PHE A 293 -13.07 12.60 1.85
CA PHE A 293 -14.34 12.88 2.51
C PHE A 293 -14.96 14.20 2.05
N PHE A 294 -14.20 15.29 2.10
CA PHE A 294 -14.69 16.60 1.64
C PHE A 294 -14.95 16.63 0.15
N GLY A 295 -14.15 15.95 -0.67
CA GLY A 295 -14.40 15.78 -2.09
C GLY A 295 -15.74 15.12 -2.39
N ALA A 296 -16.08 14.07 -1.64
CA ALA A 296 -17.40 13.42 -1.72
C ALA A 296 -18.53 14.37 -1.31
N VAL A 297 -18.37 15.09 -0.21
CA VAL A 297 -19.37 16.05 0.28
C VAL A 297 -19.59 17.20 -0.71
N VAL A 298 -18.53 17.76 -1.27
CA VAL A 298 -18.62 18.84 -2.28
C VAL A 298 -19.37 18.33 -3.53
N ALA A 299 -19.03 17.16 -4.04
CA ALA A 299 -19.72 16.56 -5.18
C ALA A 299 -21.23 16.37 -4.90
N LEU A 300 -21.58 15.88 -3.71
CA LEU A 300 -22.96 15.75 -3.30
C LEU A 300 -23.70 17.10 -3.27
N LEU A 301 -23.06 18.13 -2.69
CA LEU A 301 -23.68 19.47 -2.61
C LEU A 301 -23.92 20.06 -3.98
N VAL A 302 -22.98 19.88 -4.92
CA VAL A 302 -23.15 20.30 -6.32
C VAL A 302 -24.30 19.53 -6.97
N VAL A 303 -24.35 18.22 -6.84
CA VAL A 303 -25.43 17.36 -7.37
C VAL A 303 -26.78 17.78 -6.79
N ALA A 304 -26.87 18.01 -5.49
CA ALA A 304 -28.08 18.44 -4.82
C ALA A 304 -28.54 19.85 -5.27
N ALA A 305 -27.61 20.77 -5.48
CA ALA A 305 -27.89 22.12 -5.98
C ALA A 305 -28.44 22.08 -7.42
N VAL A 306 -27.75 21.34 -8.30
CA VAL A 306 -28.17 21.18 -9.70
C VAL A 306 -29.54 20.49 -9.78
N ALA A 307 -29.75 19.41 -9.01
CA ALA A 307 -31.02 18.70 -9.00
C ALA A 307 -32.18 19.61 -8.52
N ARG A 308 -31.92 20.45 -7.49
CA ARG A 308 -32.93 21.44 -7.04
C ARG A 308 -33.24 22.48 -8.11
N ALA A 309 -32.21 23.04 -8.76
CA ALA A 309 -32.40 24.00 -9.85
C ALA A 309 -33.17 23.42 -11.04
N ALA A 310 -33.02 22.09 -11.29
CA ALA A 310 -33.72 21.36 -12.33
C ALA A 310 -35.11 20.84 -11.93
N GLY A 311 -35.72 21.42 -10.91
CA GLY A 311 -37.09 21.11 -10.46
C GLY A 311 -37.21 20.03 -9.39
N GLY A 312 -36.10 19.43 -8.93
CA GLY A 312 -36.07 18.40 -7.89
C GLY A 312 -36.67 17.07 -8.35
N GLY A 313 -36.42 16.04 -7.62
CA GLY A 313 -36.97 14.71 -7.88
C GLY A 313 -35.92 13.65 -8.10
N PRO A 314 -36.31 12.37 -8.06
CA PRO A 314 -35.36 11.25 -8.12
C PRO A 314 -34.61 11.20 -9.46
N VAL A 315 -35.29 11.48 -10.57
CA VAL A 315 -34.69 11.42 -11.91
C VAL A 315 -33.62 12.52 -12.09
N THR A 316 -33.94 13.75 -11.70
CA THR A 316 -32.98 14.87 -11.79
C THR A 316 -31.77 14.64 -10.89
N LEU A 317 -31.97 14.05 -9.71
CA LEU A 317 -30.89 13.72 -8.78
C LEU A 317 -29.96 12.68 -9.38
N ILE A 318 -30.49 11.60 -9.94
CA ILE A 318 -29.70 10.54 -10.60
C ILE A 318 -28.94 11.13 -11.80
N LEU A 319 -29.64 11.89 -12.67
CA LEU A 319 -29.02 12.48 -13.87
C LEU A 319 -27.89 13.45 -13.50
N SER A 320 -28.12 14.32 -12.51
CA SER A 320 -27.09 15.22 -12.01
C SER A 320 -25.88 14.48 -11.46
N GLY A 321 -26.10 13.34 -10.75
CA GLY A 321 -25.03 12.49 -10.25
C GLY A 321 -24.23 11.82 -11.37
N VAL A 322 -24.88 11.33 -12.41
CA VAL A 322 -24.21 10.75 -13.59
C VAL A 322 -23.34 11.78 -14.31
N VAL A 323 -23.89 12.98 -14.55
CA VAL A 323 -23.13 14.08 -15.17
C VAL A 323 -21.94 14.49 -14.30
N MET A 324 -22.15 14.61 -12.98
CA MET A 324 -21.06 14.91 -12.03
C MET A 324 -19.98 13.83 -12.05
N GLY A 325 -20.37 12.55 -12.13
CA GLY A 325 -19.45 11.43 -12.31
C GLY A 325 -18.61 11.56 -13.56
N GLY A 326 -19.21 11.94 -14.69
CA GLY A 326 -18.49 12.20 -15.95
C GLY A 326 -17.48 13.35 -15.83
N ILE A 327 -17.90 14.46 -15.22
CA ILE A 327 -17.02 15.64 -15.00
C ILE A 327 -15.83 15.27 -14.10
N THR A 328 -16.12 14.64 -12.97
CA THR A 328 -15.04 14.24 -12.02
C THR A 328 -14.10 13.21 -12.61
N SER A 329 -14.60 12.26 -13.43
CA SER A 329 -13.75 11.30 -14.15
C SER A 329 -12.86 11.99 -15.19
N SER A 330 -13.36 12.98 -15.91
CA SER A 330 -12.57 13.75 -16.87
C SER A 330 -11.49 14.58 -16.17
N LEU A 331 -11.82 15.23 -15.05
CA LEU A 331 -10.85 15.99 -14.24
C LEU A 331 -9.81 15.05 -13.61
N LEU A 332 -10.22 13.86 -13.16
CA LEU A 332 -9.31 12.84 -12.68
C LEU A 332 -8.31 12.43 -13.76
N MET A 333 -8.77 12.12 -14.98
CA MET A 333 -7.88 11.80 -16.10
C MET A 333 -6.94 12.95 -16.45
N LEU A 334 -7.41 14.20 -16.35
CA LEU A 334 -6.56 15.38 -16.55
C LEU A 334 -5.43 15.41 -15.50
N ILE A 335 -5.72 15.20 -14.21
CA ILE A 335 -4.70 15.15 -13.15
C ILE A 335 -3.71 14.02 -13.45
N LEU A 336 -4.19 12.82 -13.79
CA LEU A 336 -3.36 11.66 -14.06
C LEU A 336 -2.44 11.83 -15.28
N THR A 337 -2.88 12.59 -16.29
CA THR A 337 -2.09 12.89 -17.50
C THR A 337 -0.83 13.69 -17.16
N PHE A 338 -0.90 14.60 -16.18
CA PHE A 338 0.23 15.41 -15.75
C PHE A 338 0.97 14.83 -14.54
N SER A 339 0.52 13.67 -14.02
CA SER A 339 1.09 13.07 -12.83
C SER A 339 2.26 12.15 -13.17
N GLU A 340 3.20 12.04 -12.25
CA GLU A 340 4.27 11.05 -12.31
C GLU A 340 3.71 9.62 -12.20
N SER A 341 4.43 8.64 -12.75
CA SER A 341 4.04 7.23 -12.74
C SER A 341 3.72 6.68 -11.33
N ARG A 342 4.34 7.24 -10.30
CA ARG A 342 4.10 6.89 -8.89
C ARG A 342 2.73 7.31 -8.41
N ALA A 343 2.35 8.56 -8.69
CA ALA A 343 1.04 9.09 -8.33
C ALA A 343 -0.06 8.31 -9.05
N LEU A 344 0.14 8.02 -10.34
CA LEU A 344 -0.78 7.19 -11.14
C LEU A 344 -1.04 5.83 -10.46
N GLN A 345 0.00 5.15 -10.02
CA GLN A 345 -0.11 3.86 -9.36
C GLN A 345 -0.82 3.97 -8.01
N SER A 346 -0.46 4.95 -7.18
CA SER A 346 -1.09 5.18 -5.87
C SER A 346 -2.58 5.49 -5.98
N VAL A 347 -2.96 6.35 -6.95
CA VAL A 347 -4.37 6.68 -7.22
C VAL A 347 -5.13 5.43 -7.67
N THR A 348 -4.55 4.63 -8.58
CA THR A 348 -5.17 3.41 -9.07
C THR A 348 -5.43 2.42 -7.93
N TRP A 349 -4.45 2.20 -7.05
CA TRP A 349 -4.61 1.34 -5.87
C TRP A 349 -5.67 1.86 -4.91
N TRP A 350 -5.69 3.16 -4.63
CA TRP A 350 -6.70 3.77 -3.78
C TRP A 350 -8.12 3.61 -4.36
N MET A 351 -8.27 3.79 -5.69
CA MET A 351 -9.56 3.61 -6.37
C MET A 351 -10.07 2.18 -6.37
N MET A 352 -9.20 1.18 -6.25
CA MET A 352 -9.60 -0.24 -6.16
C MET A 352 -10.22 -0.60 -4.80
N GLY A 353 -10.13 0.27 -3.81
CA GLY A 353 -10.65 0.05 -2.46
C GLY A 353 -9.84 -0.94 -1.65
N ASN A 354 -9.25 -0.46 -0.56
CA ASN A 354 -8.34 -1.24 0.29
C ASN A 354 -8.65 -1.04 1.78
N LEU A 355 -8.79 -2.14 2.50
CA LEU A 355 -9.03 -2.16 3.94
C LEU A 355 -7.74 -2.29 4.78
N SER A 356 -6.61 -2.58 4.13
CA SER A 356 -5.34 -2.82 4.85
C SER A 356 -4.74 -1.56 5.47
N SER A 357 -5.15 -0.36 5.02
CA SER A 357 -4.67 0.94 5.50
C SER A 357 -5.41 1.50 6.71
N ALA A 358 -6.42 0.80 7.24
CA ALA A 358 -7.23 1.29 8.36
C ALA A 358 -6.41 1.42 9.65
N GLU A 359 -6.33 2.65 10.17
CA GLU A 359 -5.74 2.95 11.47
C GLU A 359 -6.83 3.07 12.55
N PRO A 360 -6.54 2.73 13.84
CA PRO A 360 -7.51 2.80 14.91
C PRO A 360 -8.22 4.15 15.04
N VAL A 361 -7.47 5.24 14.90
CA VAL A 361 -8.05 6.60 15.02
C VAL A 361 -8.93 6.94 13.81
N GLN A 362 -8.52 6.59 12.60
CA GLN A 362 -9.33 6.78 11.39
C GLN A 362 -10.62 5.95 11.48
N LEU A 363 -10.52 4.72 12.00
CA LEU A 363 -11.66 3.85 12.21
C LEU A 363 -12.64 4.45 13.25
N ALA A 364 -12.13 5.05 14.33
CA ALA A 364 -12.97 5.72 15.33
C ALA A 364 -13.70 6.94 14.75
N VAL A 365 -13.01 7.79 13.97
CA VAL A 365 -13.61 8.96 13.31
C VAL A 365 -14.69 8.52 12.32
N THR A 366 -14.36 7.57 11.42
CA THR A 366 -15.31 7.02 10.44
C THR A 366 -16.49 6.35 11.16
N GLY A 367 -16.22 5.60 12.23
CA GLY A 367 -17.23 4.94 13.05
C GLY A 367 -18.19 5.93 13.70
N THR A 368 -17.68 7.07 14.17
CA THR A 368 -18.51 8.14 14.72
C THR A 368 -19.43 8.74 13.66
N CYS A 369 -18.89 9.10 12.49
CA CYS A 369 -19.70 9.62 11.38
C CYS A 369 -20.75 8.62 10.90
N ALA A 370 -20.36 7.35 10.71
CA ALA A 370 -21.27 6.28 10.32
C ALA A 370 -22.32 5.98 11.39
N GLY A 371 -21.93 6.02 12.67
CA GLY A 371 -22.85 5.85 13.80
C GLY A 371 -23.91 6.93 13.87
N VAL A 372 -23.52 8.20 13.74
CA VAL A 372 -24.46 9.33 13.66
C VAL A 372 -25.43 9.14 12.48
N ALA A 373 -24.92 8.82 11.31
CA ALA A 373 -25.74 8.55 10.14
C ALA A 373 -26.71 7.38 10.38
N ALA A 374 -26.22 6.27 10.96
CA ALA A 374 -27.05 5.10 11.27
C ALA A 374 -28.19 5.44 12.24
N VAL A 375 -27.91 6.19 13.31
CA VAL A 375 -28.92 6.63 14.27
C VAL A 375 -30.02 7.46 13.59
N VAL A 376 -29.60 8.43 12.74
CA VAL A 376 -30.55 9.25 11.98
C VAL A 376 -31.40 8.38 11.05
N LEU A 377 -30.80 7.47 10.30
CA LEU A 377 -31.51 6.62 9.34
C LEU A 377 -32.46 5.64 10.01
N LEU A 378 -32.05 5.01 11.11
CA LEU A 378 -32.88 4.10 11.90
C LEU A 378 -34.08 4.82 12.54
N ALA A 379 -33.87 6.05 13.03
CA ALA A 379 -34.95 6.88 13.57
C ALA A 379 -36.01 7.25 12.51
N GLN A 380 -35.62 7.30 11.24
CA GLN A 380 -36.53 7.58 10.12
C GLN A 380 -37.17 6.32 9.51
N ALA A 381 -36.92 5.11 10.02
CA ALA A 381 -37.37 3.85 9.42
C ALA A 381 -38.89 3.79 9.17
N ARG A 382 -39.72 4.35 10.08
CA ARG A 382 -41.17 4.43 9.89
C ARG A 382 -41.56 5.34 8.72
N LYS A 383 -40.90 6.49 8.60
CA LYS A 383 -41.15 7.44 7.51
C LYS A 383 -40.63 6.91 6.15
N LEU A 384 -39.54 6.15 6.16
CA LEU A 384 -39.07 5.44 4.98
C LEU A 384 -40.09 4.38 4.51
N ASN A 385 -40.78 3.67 5.43
CA ASN A 385 -41.89 2.77 5.07
C ASN A 385 -43.01 3.49 4.32
N ALA A 386 -43.38 4.69 4.75
CA ALA A 386 -44.37 5.50 4.05
C ALA A 386 -43.88 5.98 2.68
N LEU A 387 -42.58 6.33 2.55
CA LEU A 387 -41.98 6.77 1.30
C LEU A 387 -41.95 5.68 0.20
N VAL A 388 -41.94 4.41 0.57
CA VAL A 388 -42.09 3.28 -0.38
C VAL A 388 -43.38 3.41 -1.18
N LEU A 389 -44.48 3.86 -0.55
CA LEU A 389 -45.79 4.02 -1.19
C LEU A 389 -45.86 5.21 -2.14
N GLY A 390 -44.88 6.11 -2.06
CA GLY A 390 -44.81 7.29 -2.88
C GLY A 390 -44.80 8.60 -2.07
N ALA A 391 -44.25 9.68 -2.63
CA ALA A 391 -44.13 10.93 -1.94
C ALA A 391 -45.52 11.55 -1.62
N ASP A 392 -46.46 11.45 -2.53
CA ASP A 392 -47.83 12.01 -2.35
C ASP A 392 -48.58 11.25 -1.28
N LEU A 393 -48.57 9.91 -1.34
CA LEU A 393 -49.20 9.06 -0.32
C LEU A 393 -48.50 9.22 1.05
N ALA A 394 -47.18 9.38 1.08
CA ALA A 394 -46.45 9.63 2.31
C ALA A 394 -46.87 10.97 2.95
N ARG A 395 -47.16 12.02 2.14
CA ARG A 395 -47.68 13.30 2.63
C ARG A 395 -49.06 13.16 3.23
N THR A 396 -49.95 12.38 2.61
CA THR A 396 -51.31 12.13 3.20
C THR A 396 -51.22 11.35 4.52
N LEU A 397 -50.18 10.53 4.70
CA LEU A 397 -49.84 9.85 5.94
C LEU A 397 -49.12 10.73 6.97
N GLY A 398 -49.02 12.05 6.72
CA GLY A 398 -48.41 13.01 7.63
C GLY A 398 -46.88 13.12 7.57
N VAL A 399 -46.23 12.50 6.58
CA VAL A 399 -44.77 12.61 6.41
C VAL A 399 -44.41 13.88 5.66
N ARG A 400 -43.65 14.77 6.28
CA ARG A 400 -43.10 15.98 5.65
C ARG A 400 -41.95 15.62 4.74
N THR A 401 -42.27 15.19 3.50
CA THR A 401 -41.28 14.66 2.53
C THR A 401 -40.18 15.66 2.22
N GLU A 402 -40.47 16.98 2.22
CA GLU A 402 -39.53 18.09 1.99
C GLU A 402 -38.39 18.16 3.01
N ARG A 403 -38.62 17.61 4.24
CA ARG A 403 -37.60 17.56 5.29
C ARG A 403 -36.99 16.17 5.44
N VAL A 404 -37.79 15.12 5.26
CA VAL A 404 -37.35 13.74 5.49
C VAL A 404 -36.43 13.29 4.37
N VAL A 405 -36.75 13.58 3.10
CA VAL A 405 -35.94 13.14 1.95
C VAL A 405 -34.53 13.73 2.00
N PRO A 406 -34.32 15.07 2.13
CA PRO A 406 -32.99 15.62 2.25
C PRO A 406 -32.22 15.09 3.48
N LEU A 407 -32.90 14.90 4.61
CA LEU A 407 -32.28 14.39 5.84
C LEU A 407 -31.72 12.97 5.64
N VAL A 408 -32.54 12.06 5.09
CA VAL A 408 -32.09 10.66 4.90
C VAL A 408 -31.09 10.53 3.78
N LEU A 409 -31.19 11.34 2.72
CA LEU A 409 -30.18 11.43 1.67
C LEU A 409 -28.84 11.95 2.24
N GLY A 410 -28.87 13.02 3.03
CA GLY A 410 -27.68 13.58 3.67
C GLY A 410 -27.02 12.56 4.62
N ALA A 411 -27.80 11.87 5.45
CA ALA A 411 -27.28 10.86 6.35
C ALA A 411 -26.70 9.64 5.60
N ALA A 412 -27.39 9.15 4.56
CA ALA A 412 -26.87 8.05 3.74
C ALA A 412 -25.57 8.45 3.02
N SER A 413 -25.52 9.69 2.51
CA SER A 413 -24.31 10.22 1.87
C SER A 413 -23.17 10.45 2.86
N LEU A 414 -23.45 10.88 4.09
CA LEU A 414 -22.45 10.98 5.16
C LEU A 414 -21.84 9.61 5.47
N ALA A 415 -22.68 8.57 5.63
CA ALA A 415 -22.19 7.21 5.84
C ALA A 415 -21.32 6.72 4.68
N THR A 416 -21.71 7.03 3.43
CA THR A 416 -20.96 6.65 2.24
C THR A 416 -19.64 7.43 2.13
N ALA A 417 -19.65 8.75 2.35
CA ALA A 417 -18.43 9.57 2.31
C ALA A 417 -17.41 9.12 3.37
N ALA A 418 -17.88 8.82 4.59
CA ALA A 418 -17.06 8.28 5.66
C ALA A 418 -16.47 6.90 5.29
N ALA A 419 -17.26 6.02 4.67
CA ALA A 419 -16.79 4.72 4.21
C ALA A 419 -15.73 4.84 3.13
N VAL A 420 -15.95 5.71 2.12
CA VAL A 420 -14.99 5.93 1.01
C VAL A 420 -13.71 6.59 1.50
N SER A 421 -13.78 7.51 2.44
CA SER A 421 -12.58 8.16 3.00
C SER A 421 -11.65 7.20 3.72
N LEU A 422 -12.21 6.14 4.34
CA LEU A 422 -11.43 5.12 5.05
C LEU A 422 -10.85 4.05 4.09
N ALA A 423 -11.66 3.58 3.15
CA ALA A 423 -11.36 2.35 2.39
C ALA A 423 -11.20 2.56 0.88
N GLY A 424 -11.35 3.80 0.37
CA GLY A 424 -11.43 4.06 -1.06
C GLY A 424 -12.78 3.63 -1.66
N VAL A 425 -12.83 3.46 -2.98
CA VAL A 425 -14.09 3.18 -3.68
C VAL A 425 -14.39 1.68 -3.65
N ILE A 426 -15.45 1.27 -2.96
CA ILE A 426 -15.92 -0.13 -2.88
C ILE A 426 -17.37 -0.18 -3.35
N GLY A 427 -17.58 -0.58 -4.61
CA GLY A 427 -18.90 -0.64 -5.21
C GLY A 427 -19.70 -1.90 -4.89
N PHE A 428 -20.96 -1.93 -5.34
CA PHE A 428 -21.90 -3.06 -5.31
C PHE A 428 -22.41 -3.49 -3.93
N VAL A 429 -21.75 -3.20 -2.82
CA VAL A 429 -22.22 -3.58 -1.47
C VAL A 429 -23.58 -2.98 -1.20
N GLY A 430 -23.75 -1.68 -1.43
CA GLY A 430 -25.00 -0.95 -1.24
C GLY A 430 -26.11 -1.34 -2.23
N LEU A 431 -25.77 -2.03 -3.31
CA LEU A 431 -26.70 -2.53 -4.30
C LEU A 431 -27.17 -3.95 -3.97
N ILE A 432 -26.23 -4.87 -3.77
CA ILE A 432 -26.49 -6.31 -3.62
C ILE A 432 -27.19 -6.61 -2.30
N VAL A 433 -26.59 -6.12 -1.21
CA VAL A 433 -26.96 -6.55 0.13
C VAL A 433 -28.38 -6.12 0.49
N PRO A 434 -28.80 -4.85 0.33
CA PRO A 434 -30.18 -4.46 0.64
C PRO A 434 -31.20 -5.19 -0.23
N HIS A 435 -30.85 -5.47 -1.49
CA HIS A 435 -31.71 -6.23 -2.38
C HIS A 435 -31.91 -7.68 -1.91
N ALA A 436 -30.83 -8.35 -1.51
CA ALA A 436 -30.88 -9.71 -0.95
C ALA A 436 -31.65 -9.75 0.37
N VAL A 437 -31.37 -8.83 1.28
CA VAL A 437 -32.04 -8.73 2.58
C VAL A 437 -33.53 -8.46 2.41
N ARG A 438 -33.93 -7.58 1.47
CA ARG A 438 -35.34 -7.29 1.17
C ARG A 438 -36.13 -8.55 0.72
N ARG A 439 -35.46 -9.48 0.08
CA ARG A 439 -36.09 -10.78 -0.31
C ARG A 439 -36.31 -11.70 0.88
N LEU A 440 -35.47 -11.58 1.93
CA LEU A 440 -35.56 -12.42 3.13
C LEU A 440 -36.55 -11.89 4.15
N VAL A 441 -36.52 -10.55 4.40
CA VAL A 441 -37.29 -9.94 5.51
C VAL A 441 -38.39 -8.96 5.04
N GLY A 442 -38.56 -8.80 3.70
CA GLY A 442 -39.53 -7.88 3.13
C GLY A 442 -39.05 -6.42 3.13
N SER A 443 -39.97 -5.49 2.88
CA SER A 443 -39.69 -4.07 2.69
C SER A 443 -39.78 -3.22 3.97
N ASN A 444 -39.99 -3.83 5.13
CA ASN A 444 -40.10 -3.08 6.40
C ASN A 444 -38.73 -2.56 6.83
N HIS A 445 -38.52 -1.25 6.77
CA HIS A 445 -37.26 -0.59 7.08
C HIS A 445 -36.76 -0.79 8.53
N ARG A 446 -37.63 -1.14 9.46
CA ARG A 446 -37.23 -1.47 10.83
C ARG A 446 -36.34 -2.73 10.88
N ALA A 447 -36.58 -3.69 9.99
CA ALA A 447 -35.78 -4.90 9.87
C ALA A 447 -34.74 -4.74 8.72
N LEU A 448 -35.16 -4.13 7.60
CA LEU A 448 -34.33 -3.98 6.41
C LEU A 448 -33.04 -3.20 6.69
N LEU A 449 -33.11 -2.06 7.41
CA LEU A 449 -31.94 -1.22 7.66
C LEU A 449 -30.87 -1.92 8.50
N PRO A 450 -31.17 -2.46 9.71
CA PRO A 450 -30.15 -3.10 10.53
C PRO A 450 -29.60 -4.38 9.88
N LEU A 451 -30.45 -5.15 9.19
CA LEU A 451 -29.99 -6.35 8.51
C LEU A 451 -29.18 -6.04 7.25
N SER A 452 -29.46 -4.91 6.55
CA SER A 452 -28.62 -4.45 5.45
C SER A 452 -27.26 -3.95 5.93
N ALA A 453 -27.20 -3.32 7.09
CA ALA A 453 -25.94 -2.93 7.71
C ALA A 453 -25.12 -4.19 8.09
N LEU A 454 -25.71 -5.12 8.83
CA LEU A 454 -25.04 -6.36 9.22
C LEU A 454 -24.58 -7.17 8.00
N GLY A 455 -25.49 -7.40 7.04
CA GLY A 455 -25.19 -8.12 5.81
C GLY A 455 -24.11 -7.45 4.97
N GLY A 456 -24.10 -6.11 4.92
CA GLY A 456 -23.06 -5.34 4.22
C GLY A 456 -21.69 -5.53 4.83
N GLY A 457 -21.60 -5.47 6.16
CA GLY A 457 -20.38 -5.74 6.90
C GLY A 457 -19.83 -7.14 6.65
N VAL A 458 -20.69 -8.16 6.83
CA VAL A 458 -20.32 -9.56 6.60
C VAL A 458 -19.88 -9.82 5.16
N PHE A 459 -20.65 -9.29 4.18
CA PHE A 459 -20.34 -9.44 2.76
C PHE A 459 -18.98 -8.83 2.41
N LEU A 460 -18.68 -7.61 2.89
CA LEU A 460 -17.42 -6.96 2.58
C LEU A 460 -16.24 -7.66 3.23
N VAL A 461 -16.37 -8.12 4.48
CA VAL A 461 -15.33 -8.93 5.15
C VAL A 461 -15.09 -10.23 4.39
N ALA A 462 -16.15 -10.92 3.93
CA ALA A 462 -16.02 -12.12 3.13
C ALA A 462 -15.28 -11.87 1.81
N CYS A 463 -15.60 -10.76 1.12
CA CYS A 463 -14.88 -10.35 -0.11
C CYS A 463 -13.40 -10.05 0.17
N ASP A 464 -13.09 -9.34 1.25
CA ASP A 464 -11.72 -9.03 1.63
C ASP A 464 -10.92 -10.32 1.95
N GLN A 465 -11.50 -11.26 2.69
CA GLN A 465 -10.87 -12.54 2.97
C GLN A 465 -10.66 -13.36 1.69
N THR A 466 -11.65 -13.34 0.77
CA THR A 466 -11.53 -14.02 -0.53
C THR A 466 -10.39 -13.44 -1.35
N GLY A 467 -10.22 -12.10 -1.38
CA GLY A 467 -9.11 -11.43 -2.07
C GLY A 467 -7.73 -11.86 -1.58
N ARG A 468 -7.63 -12.37 -0.36
CA ARG A 468 -6.36 -12.87 0.24
C ARG A 468 -6.03 -14.31 -0.12
N LEU A 469 -6.98 -15.08 -0.67
CA LEU A 469 -6.76 -16.47 -1.08
C LEU A 469 -6.02 -16.59 -2.41
N PHE A 470 -5.88 -15.50 -3.17
CA PHE A 470 -5.21 -15.51 -4.48
C PHE A 470 -3.68 -15.57 -4.43
N GLY A 471 -3.10 -15.96 -3.31
CA GLY A 471 -1.68 -16.24 -3.20
C GLY A 471 -0.81 -15.03 -2.83
N GLU A 472 0.25 -14.76 -3.59
CA GLU A 472 1.27 -13.78 -3.21
C GLU A 472 0.81 -12.31 -3.32
N VAL A 473 -0.19 -12.05 -4.16
CA VAL A 473 -0.73 -10.70 -4.38
C VAL A 473 -2.10 -10.60 -3.71
N GLU A 474 -2.26 -9.63 -2.80
CA GLU A 474 -3.58 -9.34 -2.22
C GLU A 474 -4.45 -8.60 -3.24
N VAL A 475 -5.58 -9.19 -3.60
CA VAL A 475 -6.54 -8.55 -4.48
C VAL A 475 -7.38 -7.56 -3.67
N PRO A 476 -7.48 -6.27 -4.08
CA PRO A 476 -8.27 -5.27 -3.37
C PRO A 476 -9.74 -5.68 -3.22
N ALA A 477 -10.33 -5.37 -2.06
CA ALA A 477 -11.70 -5.78 -1.74
C ALA A 477 -12.73 -5.26 -2.76
N GLY A 478 -12.53 -4.05 -3.31
CA GLY A 478 -13.41 -3.47 -4.33
C GLY A 478 -13.42 -4.25 -5.63
N VAL A 479 -12.32 -4.90 -6.01
CA VAL A 479 -12.27 -5.76 -7.20
C VAL A 479 -13.13 -7.00 -6.98
N ILE A 480 -13.04 -7.64 -5.82
CA ILE A 480 -13.84 -8.83 -5.50
C ILE A 480 -15.32 -8.49 -5.40
N THR A 481 -15.68 -7.34 -4.77
CA THR A 481 -17.08 -6.90 -4.73
C THR A 481 -17.65 -6.60 -6.12
N ALA A 482 -16.82 -6.05 -7.03
CA ALA A 482 -17.23 -5.79 -8.41
C ALA A 482 -17.42 -7.08 -9.22
N LEU A 483 -16.51 -8.06 -9.05
CA LEU A 483 -16.61 -9.37 -9.69
C LEU A 483 -17.83 -10.18 -9.21
N ALA A 484 -18.18 -10.07 -7.94
CA ALA A 484 -19.39 -10.68 -7.39
C ALA A 484 -20.66 -9.90 -7.81
N GLY A 485 -20.57 -8.56 -7.82
CA GLY A 485 -21.70 -7.67 -8.04
C GLY A 485 -22.15 -7.54 -9.48
N GLY A 486 -21.23 -7.47 -10.42
CA GLY A 486 -21.52 -7.31 -11.84
C GLY A 486 -22.43 -8.42 -12.39
N PRO A 487 -22.06 -9.69 -12.27
CA PRO A 487 -22.90 -10.81 -12.70
C PRO A 487 -24.24 -10.87 -11.97
N PHE A 488 -24.26 -10.60 -10.67
CA PHE A 488 -25.50 -10.54 -9.89
C PHE A 488 -26.46 -9.45 -10.39
N PHE A 489 -25.92 -8.27 -10.70
CA PHE A 489 -26.70 -7.17 -11.25
C PHE A 489 -27.29 -7.52 -12.63
N LEU A 490 -26.48 -8.10 -13.53
CA LEU A 490 -26.96 -8.54 -14.84
C LEU A 490 -28.09 -9.59 -14.74
N TYR A 491 -27.94 -10.54 -13.82
CA TYR A 491 -28.99 -11.51 -13.52
C TYR A 491 -30.30 -10.84 -13.07
N LEU A 492 -30.22 -9.86 -12.17
CA LEU A 492 -31.36 -9.12 -11.67
C LEU A 492 -32.06 -8.34 -12.80
N LEU A 493 -31.28 -7.70 -13.65
CA LEU A 493 -31.80 -6.91 -14.79
C LEU A 493 -32.57 -7.80 -15.77
N ILE A 494 -32.02 -8.95 -16.13
CA ILE A 494 -32.68 -9.94 -17.02
C ILE A 494 -33.99 -10.45 -16.37
N ARG A 495 -33.94 -10.80 -15.09
CA ARG A 495 -35.10 -11.29 -14.37
C ARG A 495 -36.22 -10.23 -14.26
N HIS A 496 -35.83 -8.97 -14.00
CA HIS A 496 -36.80 -7.87 -13.92
C HIS A 496 -37.49 -7.60 -15.28
N ALA A 497 -36.72 -7.69 -16.38
CA ALA A 497 -37.27 -7.54 -17.74
C ALA A 497 -38.24 -8.68 -18.09
N ARG A 498 -37.95 -9.92 -17.66
CA ARG A 498 -38.82 -11.07 -17.89
C ARG A 498 -40.17 -11.00 -17.12
N ASN A 499 -40.14 -10.43 -15.90
CA ASN A 499 -41.37 -10.32 -15.08
C ASN A 499 -42.29 -9.15 -15.49
N LYS A 500 -41.85 -8.29 -16.41
CA LYS A 500 -42.66 -7.20 -17.00
C LYS A 500 -43.36 -7.60 -18.31
N LYS A 501 -42.98 -8.73 -18.88
CA LYS A 501 -43.70 -9.38 -20.01
C LYS A 501 -44.71 -10.40 -19.47
#